data_76c38f1256ba9a951f884a27245efb27
#
_entry.id   76c38f1256ba9a951f884a27245efb27
#
_cell.length_a   1.000
_cell.length_b   1.000
_cell.length_c   1.000
_cell.angle_alpha   90.00
_cell.angle_beta   90.00
_cell.angle_gamma   90.00
#
_symmetry.space_group_name_H-M   'P 1'
#
loop_
_entity.id
_entity.type
_entity.pdbx_description
1 polymer ?
#
loop_
_entity_poly.entity_id
_entity_poly.type
_entity_poly.pdbx_seq_one_letter_code
_entity_poly.pdbx_strand_id
1 'polypeptide(L)'
;MSRRNRTRAIRTAQYSVLLIVVLVFALAADWGELRRAFFDVEVAKKQFPDVVTTALVNTVVYTVLGFVFGLALGLLLALMRLSQVLPYRWLATAYIEFFRGVPALLVFIALGYGVPVAFQVSINQYVTVMLALGLVGAAYMAETIRAGIQAVPKGQTEAARSLGMSPTWAMISIVIPQAFRIVLPPLANELILLTKDSSLVYLLGLSMDQYELAKFGRDALNQHRSLTPILIAGLFYLAITLPLGHLVRRLEARTAKAR
;
A
#
# COMPACT_ATOMS: atom_id res chain seq x y z
N MET A 1 43.32 -23.54 9.99
CA MET A 1 42.18 -23.79 9.08
C MET A 1 42.26 -22.86 7.89
N SER A 2 42.22 -23.39 6.67
CA SER A 2 42.18 -22.53 5.47
C SER A 2 40.90 -21.67 5.44
N ARG A 3 40.94 -20.48 4.85
CA ARG A 3 39.74 -19.59 4.73
C ARG A 3 38.54 -20.36 4.13
N ARG A 4 38.78 -21.25 3.19
CA ARG A 4 37.76 -22.08 2.54
C ARG A 4 37.10 -23.07 3.52
N ASN A 5 37.86 -23.68 4.43
CA ASN A 5 37.33 -24.62 5.42
C ASN A 5 36.50 -23.89 6.50
N ARG A 6 36.93 -22.68 6.90
CA ARG A 6 36.18 -21.81 7.83
C ARG A 6 34.82 -21.41 7.24
N THR A 7 34.77 -20.99 5.97
CA THR A 7 33.52 -20.59 5.31
C THR A 7 32.56 -21.80 5.16
N ARG A 8 33.08 -23.00 4.86
CA ARG A 8 32.28 -24.23 4.82
C ARG A 8 31.72 -24.58 6.19
N ALA A 9 32.54 -24.54 7.25
CA ALA A 9 32.11 -24.82 8.60
C ALA A 9 31.01 -23.86 9.07
N ILE A 10 31.13 -22.55 8.75
CA ILE A 10 30.10 -21.54 9.09
C ILE A 10 28.79 -21.86 8.35
N ARG A 11 28.84 -22.15 7.04
CA ARG A 11 27.63 -22.51 6.27
C ARG A 11 26.96 -23.79 6.79
N THR A 12 27.74 -24.81 7.12
CA THR A 12 27.22 -26.06 7.69
C THR A 12 26.54 -25.77 9.02
N ALA A 13 27.17 -24.99 9.91
CA ALA A 13 26.56 -24.58 11.18
C ALA A 13 25.24 -23.81 10.96
N GLN A 14 25.19 -22.87 10.01
CA GLN A 14 23.95 -22.14 9.67
C GLN A 14 22.84 -23.07 9.18
N TYR A 15 23.15 -24.02 8.29
CA TYR A 15 22.17 -25.02 7.84
C TYR A 15 21.73 -25.96 8.96
N SER A 16 22.66 -26.36 9.85
CA SER A 16 22.30 -27.17 11.03
C SER A 16 21.38 -26.44 11.98
N VAL A 17 21.66 -25.18 12.28
CA VAL A 17 20.77 -24.33 13.11
C VAL A 17 19.38 -24.20 12.47
N LEU A 18 19.32 -23.90 11.17
CA LEU A 18 18.05 -23.81 10.44
C LEU A 18 17.27 -25.13 10.52
N LEU A 19 17.96 -26.25 10.28
CA LEU A 19 17.36 -27.58 10.34
C LEU A 19 16.83 -27.90 11.74
N ILE A 20 17.60 -27.60 12.79
CA ILE A 20 17.18 -27.79 14.19
C ILE A 20 15.93 -26.96 14.48
N VAL A 21 15.91 -25.67 14.09
CA VAL A 21 14.74 -24.80 14.29
C VAL A 21 13.50 -25.37 13.59
N VAL A 22 13.64 -25.80 12.34
CA VAL A 22 12.54 -26.42 11.58
C VAL A 22 12.06 -27.71 12.22
N LEU A 23 12.98 -28.58 12.67
CA LEU A 23 12.65 -29.83 13.35
C LEU A 23 11.95 -29.58 14.69
N VAL A 24 12.46 -28.64 15.50
CA VAL A 24 11.81 -28.30 16.78
C VAL A 24 10.39 -27.79 16.53
N PHE A 25 10.19 -26.94 15.55
CA PHE A 25 8.87 -26.44 15.18
C PHE A 25 7.95 -27.57 14.69
N ALA A 26 8.47 -28.45 13.83
CA ALA A 26 7.73 -29.57 13.29
C ALA A 26 7.32 -30.61 14.36
N LEU A 27 8.17 -30.82 15.38
CA LEU A 27 7.90 -31.78 16.47
C LEU A 27 7.05 -31.18 17.60
N ALA A 28 7.14 -29.87 17.82
CA ALA A 28 6.39 -29.15 18.85
C ALA A 28 4.96 -28.77 18.42
N ALA A 29 4.71 -28.67 17.12
CA ALA A 29 3.40 -28.28 16.60
C ALA A 29 2.37 -29.42 16.72
N ASP A 30 1.19 -29.09 17.22
CA ASP A 30 0.02 -29.98 17.11
C ASP A 30 -0.58 -29.84 15.70
N TRP A 31 -0.17 -30.73 14.81
CA TRP A 31 -0.61 -30.75 13.41
C TRP A 31 -2.11 -31.02 13.27
N GLY A 32 -2.73 -31.72 14.23
CA GLY A 32 -4.16 -31.97 14.27
C GLY A 32 -4.94 -30.68 14.52
N GLU A 33 -4.54 -29.91 15.52
CA GLU A 33 -5.14 -28.62 15.85
C GLU A 33 -4.86 -27.57 14.75
N LEU A 34 -3.64 -27.52 14.22
CA LEU A 34 -3.31 -26.63 13.09
C LEU A 34 -4.20 -26.90 11.87
N ARG A 35 -4.39 -28.17 11.53
CA ARG A 35 -5.26 -28.54 10.40
C ARG A 35 -6.71 -28.13 10.65
N ARG A 36 -7.25 -28.37 11.85
CA ARG A 36 -8.62 -27.98 12.20
C ARG A 36 -8.79 -26.47 12.23
N ALA A 37 -7.80 -25.75 12.77
CA ALA A 37 -7.88 -24.30 12.92
C ALA A 37 -7.78 -23.57 11.56
N PHE A 38 -6.87 -23.99 10.67
CA PHE A 38 -6.52 -23.24 9.46
C PHE A 38 -7.04 -23.85 8.15
N PHE A 39 -7.38 -25.14 8.14
CA PHE A 39 -7.70 -25.88 6.90
C PHE A 39 -9.02 -26.65 7.01
N ASP A 40 -10.05 -26.01 7.60
CA ASP A 40 -11.41 -26.56 7.64
C ASP A 40 -12.10 -26.35 6.30
N VAL A 41 -12.23 -27.43 5.53
CA VAL A 41 -12.77 -27.42 4.17
C VAL A 41 -14.25 -27.02 4.14
N GLU A 42 -15.03 -27.42 5.16
CA GLU A 42 -16.46 -27.08 5.21
C GLU A 42 -16.65 -25.58 5.50
N VAL A 43 -15.84 -25.01 6.39
CA VAL A 43 -15.83 -23.58 6.63
C VAL A 43 -15.34 -22.83 5.39
N ALA A 44 -14.29 -23.35 4.70
CA ALA A 44 -13.79 -22.74 3.46
C ALA A 44 -14.88 -22.65 2.39
N LYS A 45 -15.63 -23.71 2.13
CA LYS A 45 -16.72 -23.71 1.15
C LYS A 45 -17.78 -22.66 1.44
N LYS A 46 -18.11 -22.45 2.72
CA LYS A 46 -19.13 -21.47 3.14
C LYS A 46 -18.73 -20.01 2.88
N GLN A 47 -17.44 -19.73 2.61
CA GLN A 47 -17.01 -18.38 2.28
C GLN A 47 -17.35 -17.99 0.85
N PHE A 48 -17.61 -18.96 -0.02
CA PHE A 48 -17.94 -18.72 -1.43
C PHE A 48 -19.47 -18.71 -1.64
N PRO A 49 -19.99 -17.81 -2.53
CA PRO A 49 -19.24 -16.88 -3.41
C PRO A 49 -18.84 -15.55 -2.76
N ASP A 50 -19.31 -15.21 -1.55
CA ASP A 50 -19.31 -13.87 -0.96
C ASP A 50 -17.89 -13.28 -0.79
N VAL A 51 -16.90 -14.12 -0.50
CA VAL A 51 -15.51 -13.64 -0.43
C VAL A 51 -15.02 -13.06 -1.76
N VAL A 52 -15.53 -13.55 -2.90
CA VAL A 52 -15.14 -13.05 -4.24
C VAL A 52 -16.05 -11.91 -4.66
N THR A 53 -17.37 -12.10 -4.56
CA THR A 53 -18.37 -11.17 -5.12
C THR A 53 -18.54 -9.91 -4.28
N THR A 54 -18.24 -9.98 -3.01
CA THR A 54 -18.37 -8.84 -2.06
C THR A 54 -17.00 -8.40 -1.54
N ALA A 55 -16.32 -9.25 -0.76
CA ALA A 55 -15.16 -8.83 -0.02
C ALA A 55 -13.96 -8.44 -0.92
N LEU A 56 -13.65 -9.26 -1.92
CA LEU A 56 -12.59 -8.97 -2.89
C LEU A 56 -12.93 -7.72 -3.73
N VAL A 57 -14.16 -7.61 -4.21
CA VAL A 57 -14.62 -6.46 -5.00
C VAL A 57 -14.50 -5.17 -4.19
N ASN A 58 -15.01 -5.15 -2.95
CA ASN A 58 -14.91 -3.97 -2.09
C ASN A 58 -13.45 -3.61 -1.77
N THR A 59 -12.58 -4.59 -1.52
CA THR A 59 -11.13 -4.35 -1.32
C THR A 59 -10.54 -3.60 -2.52
N VAL A 60 -10.84 -4.04 -3.73
CA VAL A 60 -10.36 -3.39 -4.97
C VAL A 60 -10.98 -2.01 -5.12
N VAL A 61 -12.29 -1.86 -4.92
CA VAL A 61 -12.99 -0.57 -5.03
C VAL A 61 -12.44 0.44 -4.03
N TYR A 62 -12.29 0.08 -2.76
CA TYR A 62 -11.72 0.97 -1.73
C TYR A 62 -10.29 1.39 -2.07
N THR A 63 -9.47 0.44 -2.51
CA THR A 63 -8.10 0.71 -2.94
C THR A 63 -8.05 1.70 -4.10
N VAL A 64 -8.85 1.47 -5.14
CA VAL A 64 -8.88 2.34 -6.34
C VAL A 64 -9.40 3.73 -6.00
N LEU A 65 -10.48 3.85 -5.23
CA LEU A 65 -11.02 5.14 -4.81
C LEU A 65 -10.00 5.93 -3.97
N GLY A 66 -9.38 5.28 -2.98
CA GLY A 66 -8.34 5.89 -2.15
C GLY A 66 -7.11 6.30 -2.97
N PHE A 67 -6.69 5.45 -3.91
CA PHE A 67 -5.54 5.73 -4.77
C PHE A 67 -5.79 6.90 -5.73
N VAL A 68 -6.93 6.92 -6.42
CA VAL A 68 -7.27 7.99 -7.38
C VAL A 68 -7.39 9.33 -6.66
N PHE A 69 -8.12 9.37 -5.54
CA PHE A 69 -8.24 10.58 -4.73
C PHE A 69 -6.88 11.01 -4.17
N GLY A 70 -6.12 10.06 -3.60
CA GLY A 70 -4.79 10.30 -3.04
C GLY A 70 -3.79 10.79 -4.09
N LEU A 71 -3.83 10.25 -5.31
CA LEU A 71 -2.98 10.68 -6.42
C LEU A 71 -3.30 12.11 -6.87
N ALA A 72 -4.58 12.44 -7.01
CA ALA A 72 -5.01 13.78 -7.41
C ALA A 72 -4.59 14.83 -6.36
N LEU A 73 -4.86 14.57 -5.08
CA LEU A 73 -4.47 15.44 -3.99
C LEU A 73 -2.94 15.48 -3.81
N GLY A 74 -2.27 14.34 -3.93
CA GLY A 74 -0.81 14.23 -3.84
C GLY A 74 -0.10 15.02 -4.94
N LEU A 75 -0.62 15.00 -6.17
CA LEU A 75 -0.11 15.84 -7.25
C LEU A 75 -0.25 17.33 -6.92
N LEU A 76 -1.42 17.75 -6.44
CA LEU A 76 -1.65 19.13 -6.00
C LEU A 76 -0.64 19.54 -4.92
N LEU A 77 -0.50 18.73 -3.88
CA LEU A 77 0.44 18.98 -2.77
C LEU A 77 1.90 19.02 -3.23
N ALA A 78 2.30 18.16 -4.16
CA ALA A 78 3.65 18.17 -4.75
C ALA A 78 3.91 19.47 -5.50
N LEU A 79 2.95 19.94 -6.32
CA LEU A 79 3.04 21.22 -7.05
C LEU A 79 3.09 22.40 -6.08
N MET A 80 2.26 22.41 -5.04
CA MET A 80 2.28 23.45 -4.01
C MET A 80 3.65 23.47 -3.29
N ARG A 81 4.23 22.33 -2.99
CA ARG A 81 5.54 22.23 -2.31
C ARG A 81 6.71 22.64 -3.20
N LEU A 82 6.59 22.50 -4.51
CA LEU A 82 7.56 22.97 -5.49
C LEU A 82 7.40 24.45 -5.87
N SER A 83 6.29 25.08 -5.46
CA SER A 83 5.99 26.48 -5.77
C SER A 83 6.98 27.43 -5.09
N GLN A 84 7.22 28.59 -5.71
CA GLN A 84 7.97 29.70 -5.11
C GLN A 84 7.12 30.50 -4.08
N VAL A 85 5.80 30.28 -4.07
CA VAL A 85 4.86 30.97 -3.16
C VAL A 85 4.94 30.33 -1.79
N LEU A 86 5.49 31.05 -0.80
CA LEU A 86 5.74 30.54 0.56
C LEU A 86 4.51 29.95 1.26
N PRO A 87 3.32 30.61 1.25
CA PRO A 87 2.11 30.04 1.86
C PRO A 87 1.75 28.65 1.32
N TYR A 88 1.85 28.44 0.00
CA TYR A 88 1.57 27.13 -0.61
C TYR A 88 2.54 26.06 -0.11
N ARG A 89 3.83 26.40 -0.05
CA ARG A 89 4.85 25.48 0.46
C ARG A 89 4.61 25.11 1.92
N TRP A 90 4.28 26.07 2.76
CA TRP A 90 4.03 25.83 4.18
C TRP A 90 2.81 24.96 4.38
N LEU A 91 1.70 25.26 3.70
CA LEU A 91 0.47 24.48 3.78
C LEU A 91 0.69 23.03 3.34
N ALA A 92 1.33 22.84 2.18
CA ALA A 92 1.65 21.50 1.70
C ALA A 92 2.61 20.76 2.65
N THR A 93 3.63 21.44 3.20
CA THR A 93 4.56 20.84 4.14
C THR A 93 3.84 20.42 5.42
N ALA A 94 3.02 21.31 6.01
CA ALA A 94 2.25 20.99 7.22
C ALA A 94 1.32 19.79 7.02
N TYR A 95 0.63 19.73 5.88
CA TYR A 95 -0.22 18.59 5.52
C TYR A 95 0.59 17.29 5.44
N ILE A 96 1.67 17.32 4.67
CA ILE A 96 2.50 16.12 4.41
C ILE A 96 3.11 15.60 5.71
N GLU A 97 3.71 16.48 6.53
CA GLU A 97 4.31 16.09 7.80
C GLU A 97 3.25 15.56 8.78
N PHE A 98 2.07 16.17 8.83
CA PHE A 98 0.97 15.70 9.66
C PHE A 98 0.52 14.28 9.28
N PHE A 99 0.14 14.04 8.02
CA PHE A 99 -0.38 12.74 7.61
C PHE A 99 0.68 11.64 7.54
N ARG A 100 1.97 11.98 7.41
CA ARG A 100 3.06 11.01 7.53
C ARG A 100 3.45 10.73 8.98
N GLY A 101 3.17 11.64 9.89
CA GLY A 101 3.46 11.48 11.33
C GLY A 101 2.34 10.79 12.11
N VAL A 102 1.09 10.85 11.63
CA VAL A 102 -0.07 10.25 12.30
C VAL A 102 -0.32 8.84 11.75
N PRO A 103 -0.54 7.82 12.62
CA PRO A 103 -0.95 6.50 12.17
C PRO A 103 -2.23 6.53 11.36
N ALA A 104 -2.26 5.85 10.19
CA ALA A 104 -3.44 5.78 9.32
C ALA A 104 -4.71 5.32 10.08
N LEU A 105 -4.54 4.40 11.03
CA LEU A 105 -5.61 3.93 11.92
C LEU A 105 -6.38 5.07 12.58
N LEU A 106 -5.68 6.08 13.09
CA LEU A 106 -6.33 7.22 13.76
C LEU A 106 -7.11 8.09 12.79
N VAL A 107 -6.64 8.20 11.54
CA VAL A 107 -7.37 8.91 10.48
C VAL A 107 -8.68 8.19 10.15
N PHE A 108 -8.66 6.85 10.07
CA PHE A 108 -9.88 6.05 9.88
C PHE A 108 -10.90 6.26 11.01
N ILE A 109 -10.44 6.21 12.26
CA ILE A 109 -11.30 6.45 13.44
C ILE A 109 -11.86 7.88 13.45
N ALA A 110 -11.02 8.87 13.16
CA ALA A 110 -11.44 10.27 13.14
C ALA A 110 -12.50 10.52 12.06
N LEU A 111 -12.33 10.00 10.86
CA LEU A 111 -13.29 10.18 9.76
C LEU A 111 -14.55 9.31 9.93
N GLY A 112 -14.38 8.07 10.40
CA GLY A 112 -15.50 7.14 10.51
C GLY A 112 -16.41 7.38 11.71
N TYR A 113 -15.88 7.94 12.80
CA TYR A 113 -16.63 8.20 14.02
C TYR A 113 -16.57 9.66 14.46
N GLY A 114 -15.38 10.29 14.42
CA GLY A 114 -15.18 11.64 14.90
C GLY A 114 -15.98 12.67 14.11
N VAL A 115 -15.86 12.65 12.78
CA VAL A 115 -16.58 13.61 11.91
C VAL A 115 -18.10 13.43 11.98
N PRO A 116 -18.66 12.21 11.88
CA PRO A 116 -20.10 12.01 12.07
C PRO A 116 -20.64 12.54 13.39
N VAL A 117 -19.92 12.31 14.50
CA VAL A 117 -20.32 12.79 15.83
C VAL A 117 -20.20 14.32 15.95
N ALA A 118 -19.08 14.89 15.47
CA ALA A 118 -18.82 16.33 15.62
C ALA A 118 -19.76 17.18 14.78
N PHE A 119 -20.13 16.73 13.59
CA PHE A 119 -20.95 17.52 12.64
C PHE A 119 -22.39 17.00 12.51
N GLN A 120 -22.79 15.96 13.24
CA GLN A 120 -24.13 15.36 13.19
C GLN A 120 -24.51 14.94 11.75
N VAL A 121 -23.55 14.42 10.99
CA VAL A 121 -23.74 13.99 9.59
C VAL A 121 -23.50 12.51 9.44
N SER A 122 -24.21 11.89 8.51
CA SER A 122 -23.97 10.52 8.07
C SER A 122 -23.17 10.58 6.77
N ILE A 123 -21.97 10.01 6.74
CA ILE A 123 -21.12 9.95 5.57
C ILE A 123 -21.21 8.54 4.98
N ASN A 124 -21.37 8.47 3.66
CA ASN A 124 -21.33 7.19 2.97
C ASN A 124 -19.98 6.50 3.20
N GLN A 125 -20.00 5.18 3.49
CA GLN A 125 -18.79 4.42 3.85
C GLN A 125 -17.73 4.41 2.74
N TYR A 126 -18.14 4.34 1.49
CA TYR A 126 -17.19 4.42 0.37
C TYR A 126 -16.45 5.75 0.35
N VAL A 127 -17.15 6.85 0.67
CA VAL A 127 -16.55 8.19 0.77
C VAL A 127 -15.62 8.27 2.00
N THR A 128 -16.04 7.74 3.14
CA THR A 128 -15.22 7.70 4.35
C THR A 128 -13.90 6.97 4.10
N VAL A 129 -13.97 5.79 3.48
CA VAL A 129 -12.79 4.97 3.16
C VAL A 129 -11.91 5.63 2.11
N MET A 130 -12.52 6.19 1.05
CA MET A 130 -11.81 6.97 0.03
C MET A 130 -11.02 8.11 0.66
N LEU A 131 -11.63 8.88 1.56
CA LEU A 131 -10.98 9.98 2.26
C LEU A 131 -9.88 9.46 3.19
N ALA A 132 -10.14 8.42 4.00
CA ALA A 132 -9.17 7.91 4.95
C ALA A 132 -7.91 7.38 4.26
N LEU A 133 -8.06 6.52 3.24
CA LEU A 133 -6.95 6.01 2.45
C LEU A 133 -6.27 7.12 1.66
N GLY A 134 -7.07 7.97 1.02
CA GLY A 134 -6.55 8.96 0.09
C GLY A 134 -5.87 10.15 0.77
N LEU A 135 -6.32 10.62 1.93
CA LEU A 135 -5.64 11.68 2.67
C LEU A 135 -4.26 11.23 3.16
N VAL A 136 -4.16 10.01 3.68
CA VAL A 136 -2.87 9.44 4.09
C VAL A 136 -1.99 9.20 2.87
N GLY A 137 -2.51 8.49 1.85
CA GLY A 137 -1.78 8.18 0.62
C GLY A 137 -1.29 9.41 -0.13
N ALA A 138 -2.09 10.50 -0.14
CA ALA A 138 -1.71 11.76 -0.78
C ALA A 138 -0.39 12.34 -0.24
N ALA A 139 -0.13 12.22 1.05
CA ALA A 139 1.09 12.71 1.66
C ALA A 139 2.33 11.94 1.16
N TYR A 140 2.23 10.61 1.03
CA TYR A 140 3.32 9.77 0.49
C TYR A 140 3.49 9.97 -1.02
N MET A 141 2.38 10.02 -1.78
CA MET A 141 2.40 10.26 -3.21
C MET A 141 2.96 11.65 -3.55
N ALA A 142 2.65 12.68 -2.75
CA ALA A 142 3.19 14.04 -2.93
C ALA A 142 4.72 14.05 -2.84
N GLU A 143 5.29 13.39 -1.83
CA GLU A 143 6.74 13.27 -1.67
C GLU A 143 7.37 12.47 -2.82
N THR A 144 6.73 11.37 -3.21
CA THR A 144 7.16 10.54 -4.34
C THR A 144 7.23 11.36 -5.63
N ILE A 145 6.17 12.11 -5.93
CA ILE A 145 6.10 12.97 -7.13
C ILE A 145 7.17 14.07 -7.05
N ARG A 146 7.28 14.77 -5.92
CA ARG A 146 8.29 15.81 -5.71
C ARG A 146 9.71 15.25 -5.88
N ALA A 147 10.02 14.13 -5.26
CA ALA A 147 11.32 13.47 -5.35
C ALA A 147 11.64 13.05 -6.80
N GLY A 148 10.66 12.53 -7.54
CA GLY A 148 10.83 12.15 -8.93
C GLY A 148 11.11 13.33 -9.86
N ILE A 149 10.43 14.47 -9.66
CA ILE A 149 10.72 15.70 -10.42
C ILE A 149 12.15 16.20 -10.11
N GLN A 150 12.56 16.17 -8.85
CA GLN A 150 13.90 16.60 -8.43
C GLN A 150 15.01 15.62 -8.81
N ALA A 151 14.69 14.36 -9.10
CA ALA A 151 15.65 13.35 -9.55
C ALA A 151 16.07 13.50 -11.03
N VAL A 152 15.36 14.31 -11.80
CA VAL A 152 15.78 14.63 -13.18
C VAL A 152 17.05 15.49 -13.12
N PRO A 153 18.15 15.13 -13.83
CA PRO A 153 19.38 15.87 -13.80
C PRO A 153 19.20 17.34 -14.22
N LYS A 154 19.72 18.28 -13.44
CA LYS A 154 19.60 19.72 -13.71
C LYS A 154 20.11 20.12 -15.09
N GLY A 155 21.14 19.45 -15.58
CA GLY A 155 21.68 19.67 -16.92
C GLY A 155 20.67 19.50 -18.05
N GLN A 156 19.63 18.70 -17.86
CA GLN A 156 18.53 18.58 -18.84
C GLN A 156 17.75 19.90 -18.97
N THR A 157 17.46 20.52 -17.83
CA THR A 157 16.77 21.83 -17.82
C THR A 157 17.70 22.94 -18.33
N GLU A 158 18.98 22.92 -17.94
CA GLU A 158 19.97 23.89 -18.39
C GLU A 158 20.19 23.83 -19.89
N ALA A 159 20.35 22.63 -20.47
CA ALA A 159 20.48 22.45 -21.91
C ALA A 159 19.23 22.93 -22.67
N ALA A 160 18.03 22.60 -22.19
CA ALA A 160 16.78 23.07 -22.77
C ALA A 160 16.70 24.62 -22.75
N ARG A 161 17.11 25.25 -21.66
CA ARG A 161 17.15 26.71 -21.50
C ARG A 161 18.18 27.36 -22.45
N SER A 162 19.34 26.74 -22.62
CA SER A 162 20.37 27.20 -23.54
C SER A 162 19.93 27.17 -25.02
N LEU A 163 18.99 26.27 -25.36
CA LEU A 163 18.35 26.20 -26.66
C LEU A 163 17.15 27.15 -26.82
N GLY A 164 16.95 28.07 -25.85
CA GLY A 164 15.91 29.10 -25.93
C GLY A 164 14.52 28.67 -25.42
N MET A 165 14.39 27.47 -24.85
CA MET A 165 13.11 27.02 -24.28
C MET A 165 12.73 27.88 -23.06
N SER A 166 11.43 28.25 -22.93
CA SER A 166 10.92 28.88 -21.71
C SER A 166 11.00 27.91 -20.52
N PRO A 167 11.07 28.37 -19.24
CA PRO A 167 11.10 27.50 -18.09
C PRO A 167 9.92 26.53 -18.06
N THR A 168 8.72 27.02 -18.35
CA THR A 168 7.51 26.19 -18.37
C THR A 168 7.57 25.14 -19.48
N TRP A 169 8.05 25.48 -20.65
CA TRP A 169 8.16 24.55 -21.78
C TRP A 169 9.24 23.48 -21.51
N ALA A 170 10.39 23.86 -20.94
CA ALA A 170 11.42 22.93 -20.50
C ALA A 170 10.87 21.96 -19.42
N MET A 171 10.08 22.47 -18.46
CA MET A 171 9.43 21.62 -17.46
C MET A 171 8.50 20.60 -18.08
N ILE A 172 7.57 21.03 -18.95
CA ILE A 172 6.53 20.17 -19.54
C ILE A 172 7.14 19.17 -20.53
N SER A 173 8.05 19.61 -21.40
CA SER A 173 8.54 18.79 -22.51
C SER A 173 9.75 17.93 -22.18
N ILE A 174 10.56 18.31 -21.18
CA ILE A 174 11.80 17.61 -20.83
C ILE A 174 11.72 16.97 -19.46
N VAL A 175 11.34 17.75 -18.42
CA VAL A 175 11.40 17.27 -17.03
C VAL A 175 10.25 16.31 -16.71
N ILE A 176 8.99 16.70 -16.98
CA ILE A 176 7.82 15.89 -16.60
C ILE A 176 7.83 14.49 -17.23
N PRO A 177 8.12 14.30 -18.54
CA PRO A 177 8.16 12.96 -19.12
C PRO A 177 9.23 12.05 -18.51
N GLN A 178 10.37 12.62 -18.11
CA GLN A 178 11.42 11.88 -17.42
C GLN A 178 11.03 11.58 -15.97
N ALA A 179 10.52 12.59 -15.25
CA ALA A 179 10.03 12.44 -13.89
C ALA A 179 8.93 11.38 -13.79
N PHE A 180 7.99 11.36 -14.73
CA PHE A 180 6.91 10.36 -14.78
C PHE A 180 7.43 8.93 -14.78
N ARG A 181 8.47 8.65 -15.59
CA ARG A 181 9.11 7.32 -15.62
C ARG A 181 9.77 6.96 -14.29
N ILE A 182 10.33 7.96 -13.57
CA ILE A 182 10.97 7.76 -12.26
C ILE A 182 9.92 7.53 -11.16
N VAL A 183 8.78 8.22 -11.23
CA VAL A 183 7.72 8.21 -10.21
C VAL A 183 6.81 6.98 -10.34
N LEU A 184 6.65 6.44 -11.54
CA LEU A 184 5.70 5.37 -11.82
C LEU A 184 5.90 4.10 -10.97
N PRO A 185 7.14 3.55 -10.78
CA PRO A 185 7.35 2.38 -9.93
C PRO A 185 6.99 2.63 -8.45
N PRO A 186 7.45 3.70 -7.78
CA PRO A 186 7.06 3.95 -6.40
C PRO A 186 5.56 4.26 -6.24
N LEU A 187 4.88 4.90 -7.22
CA LEU A 187 3.43 5.06 -7.18
C LEU A 187 2.69 3.71 -7.31
N ALA A 188 3.18 2.81 -8.16
CA ALA A 188 2.62 1.47 -8.25
C ALA A 188 2.84 0.68 -6.93
N ASN A 189 3.93 0.91 -6.20
CA ASN A 189 4.12 0.35 -4.87
C ASN A 189 3.14 0.96 -3.85
N GLU A 190 2.82 2.24 -3.95
CA GLU A 190 1.81 2.90 -3.10
C GLU A 190 0.43 2.26 -3.27
N LEU A 191 0.06 1.85 -4.49
CA LEU A 191 -1.17 1.10 -4.74
C LEU A 191 -1.20 -0.24 -3.94
N ILE A 192 -0.05 -0.94 -3.87
CA ILE A 192 0.07 -2.16 -3.06
C ILE A 192 -0.08 -1.86 -1.56
N LEU A 193 0.50 -0.76 -1.08
CA LEU A 193 0.36 -0.33 0.32
C LEU A 193 -1.09 0.00 0.64
N LEU A 194 -1.76 0.80 -0.18
CA LEU A 194 -3.19 1.14 -0.01
C LEU A 194 -4.09 -0.11 -0.07
N THR A 195 -3.74 -1.12 -0.89
CA THR A 195 -4.47 -2.40 -0.89
C THR A 195 -4.40 -3.08 0.49
N LYS A 196 -3.25 -3.05 1.15
CA LYS A 196 -3.11 -3.61 2.51
C LYS A 196 -3.79 -2.73 3.56
N ASP A 197 -3.65 -1.42 3.43
CA ASP A 197 -4.24 -0.44 4.35
C ASP A 197 -5.76 -0.40 4.25
N SER A 198 -6.36 -0.87 3.14
CA SER A 198 -7.80 -1.07 3.05
C SER A 198 -8.33 -2.01 4.14
N SER A 199 -7.48 -2.90 4.69
CA SER A 199 -7.82 -3.74 5.83
C SER A 199 -8.23 -2.94 7.08
N LEU A 200 -7.78 -1.69 7.24
CA LEU A 200 -8.16 -0.82 8.36
C LEU A 200 -9.66 -0.47 8.37
N VAL A 201 -10.33 -0.67 7.26
CA VAL A 201 -11.79 -0.50 7.12
C VAL A 201 -12.56 -1.40 8.09
N TYR A 202 -11.98 -2.53 8.51
CA TYR A 202 -12.60 -3.44 9.49
C TYR A 202 -13.01 -2.77 10.81
N LEU A 203 -12.39 -1.63 11.14
CA LEU A 203 -12.70 -0.85 12.35
C LEU A 203 -13.99 -0.05 12.24
N LEU A 204 -14.46 0.21 11.01
CA LEU A 204 -15.67 0.96 10.76
C LEU A 204 -16.90 0.06 10.92
N GLY A 205 -18.01 0.65 11.32
CA GLY A 205 -19.30 -0.05 11.41
C GLY A 205 -19.92 -0.29 10.04
N LEU A 206 -19.44 -1.35 9.36
CA LEU A 206 -19.87 -1.70 8.01
C LEU A 206 -21.07 -2.65 8.03
N SER A 207 -21.94 -2.53 7.04
CA SER A 207 -22.90 -3.57 6.65
C SER A 207 -22.22 -4.68 5.85
N MET A 208 -22.83 -5.86 5.77
CA MET A 208 -22.22 -7.06 5.14
C MET A 208 -21.85 -6.84 3.67
N ASP A 209 -22.64 -6.06 2.94
CA ASP A 209 -22.42 -5.69 1.54
C ASP A 209 -21.19 -4.76 1.34
N GLN A 210 -20.70 -4.15 2.43
CA GLN A 210 -19.55 -3.24 2.43
C GLN A 210 -18.28 -3.90 2.98
N TYR A 211 -18.33 -5.16 3.39
CA TYR A 211 -17.16 -5.84 3.92
C TYR A 211 -16.04 -5.94 2.88
N GLU A 212 -14.84 -5.61 3.31
CA GLU A 212 -13.61 -5.95 2.62
C GLU A 212 -13.02 -7.25 3.18
N LEU A 213 -11.95 -7.75 2.57
CA LEU A 213 -11.39 -9.07 2.87
C LEU A 213 -11.06 -9.30 4.35
N ALA A 214 -10.46 -8.32 5.06
CA ALA A 214 -10.07 -8.50 6.46
C ALA A 214 -11.30 -8.50 7.37
N LYS A 215 -12.26 -7.60 7.14
CA LYS A 215 -13.52 -7.56 7.90
C LYS A 215 -14.34 -8.82 7.68
N PHE A 216 -14.46 -9.25 6.42
CA PHE A 216 -15.14 -10.49 6.05
C PHE A 216 -14.51 -11.70 6.75
N GLY A 217 -13.19 -11.86 6.63
CA GLY A 217 -12.46 -12.95 7.26
C GLY A 217 -12.59 -12.95 8.78
N ARG A 218 -12.55 -11.77 9.42
CA ARG A 218 -12.68 -11.64 10.89
C ARG A 218 -14.08 -11.99 11.39
N ASP A 219 -15.12 -11.53 10.71
CA ASP A 219 -16.49 -11.85 11.12
C ASP A 219 -16.79 -13.33 10.92
N ALA A 220 -16.33 -13.94 9.83
CA ALA A 220 -16.43 -15.37 9.61
C ALA A 220 -15.61 -16.20 10.61
N LEU A 221 -14.43 -15.71 11.04
CA LEU A 221 -13.65 -16.30 12.15
C LEU A 221 -14.48 -16.36 13.43
N ASN A 222 -15.13 -15.24 13.80
CA ASN A 222 -15.95 -15.17 15.03
C ASN A 222 -17.16 -16.11 14.94
N GLN A 223 -17.78 -16.19 13.76
CA GLN A 223 -18.96 -17.01 13.52
C GLN A 223 -18.64 -18.52 13.53
N HIS A 224 -17.54 -18.92 12.89
CA HIS A 224 -17.18 -20.33 12.72
C HIS A 224 -16.13 -20.84 13.71
N ARG A 225 -15.52 -19.94 14.50
CA ARG A 225 -14.41 -20.24 15.43
C ARG A 225 -13.25 -20.98 14.74
N SER A 226 -12.98 -20.63 13.50
CA SER A 226 -11.94 -21.20 12.64
C SER A 226 -11.13 -20.09 12.00
N LEU A 227 -9.81 -20.26 11.92
CA LEU A 227 -8.88 -19.32 11.25
C LEU A 227 -8.88 -19.46 9.72
N THR A 228 -9.58 -20.47 9.19
CA THR A 228 -9.69 -20.71 7.75
C THR A 228 -10.16 -19.48 6.96
N PRO A 229 -11.18 -18.69 7.39
CA PRO A 229 -11.60 -17.49 6.68
C PRO A 229 -10.51 -16.41 6.62
N ILE A 230 -9.72 -16.27 7.68
CA ILE A 230 -8.58 -15.32 7.70
C ILE A 230 -7.49 -15.76 6.72
N LEU A 231 -7.21 -17.08 6.65
CA LEU A 231 -6.27 -17.62 5.68
C LEU A 231 -6.74 -17.35 4.24
N ILE A 232 -8.03 -17.57 3.96
CA ILE A 232 -8.64 -17.29 2.65
C ILE A 232 -8.52 -15.80 2.31
N ALA A 233 -8.87 -14.91 3.22
CA ALA A 233 -8.69 -13.46 3.03
C ALA A 233 -7.24 -13.11 2.71
N GLY A 234 -6.27 -13.66 3.45
CA GLY A 234 -4.84 -13.50 3.20
C GLY A 234 -4.41 -13.98 1.81
N LEU A 235 -4.92 -15.12 1.36
CA LEU A 235 -4.64 -15.63 0.00
C LEU A 235 -5.20 -14.70 -1.08
N PHE A 236 -6.39 -14.11 -0.89
CA PHE A 236 -6.93 -13.12 -1.82
C PHE A 236 -6.13 -11.81 -1.81
N TYR A 237 -5.65 -11.34 -0.66
CA TYR A 237 -4.69 -10.22 -0.62
C TYR A 237 -3.42 -10.54 -1.42
N LEU A 238 -2.87 -11.74 -1.29
CA LEU A 238 -1.71 -12.17 -2.08
C LEU A 238 -2.05 -12.25 -3.58
N ALA A 239 -3.24 -12.72 -3.94
CA ALA A 239 -3.69 -12.77 -5.33
C ALA A 239 -3.76 -11.38 -5.98
N ILE A 240 -4.04 -10.32 -5.22
CA ILE A 240 -3.97 -8.93 -5.71
C ILE A 240 -2.52 -8.42 -5.71
N THR A 241 -1.82 -8.58 -4.58
CA THR A 241 -0.54 -7.89 -4.36
C THR A 241 0.63 -8.52 -5.09
N LEU A 242 0.63 -9.85 -5.32
CA LEU A 242 1.72 -10.52 -6.05
C LEU A 242 1.79 -10.10 -7.54
N PRO A 243 0.68 -10.05 -8.32
CA PRO A 243 0.72 -9.52 -9.68
C PRO A 243 1.16 -8.04 -9.72
N LEU A 244 0.64 -7.21 -8.81
CA LEU A 244 1.06 -5.81 -8.69
C LEU A 244 2.56 -5.70 -8.39
N GLY A 245 3.09 -6.50 -7.47
CA GLY A 245 4.51 -6.54 -7.16
C GLY A 245 5.38 -6.98 -8.34
N HIS A 246 4.88 -7.90 -9.20
CA HIS A 246 5.56 -8.24 -10.46
C HIS A 246 5.57 -7.06 -11.44
N LEU A 247 4.46 -6.33 -11.52
CA LEU A 247 4.39 -5.12 -12.34
C LEU A 247 5.40 -4.07 -11.88
N VAL A 248 5.48 -3.80 -10.57
CA VAL A 248 6.45 -2.86 -9.99
C VAL A 248 7.87 -3.23 -10.39
N ARG A 249 8.28 -4.48 -10.17
CA ARG A 249 9.63 -4.96 -10.56
C ARG A 249 9.93 -4.80 -12.05
N ARG A 250 8.94 -5.01 -12.93
CA ARG A 250 9.10 -4.77 -14.37
C ARG A 250 9.27 -3.28 -14.70
N LEU A 251 8.54 -2.40 -14.02
CA LEU A 251 8.68 -0.95 -14.18
C LEU A 251 10.06 -0.48 -13.71
N GLU A 252 10.52 -0.93 -12.54
CA GLU A 252 11.86 -0.64 -12.01
C GLU A 252 12.97 -1.08 -12.99
N ALA A 253 12.89 -2.30 -13.52
CA ALA A 253 13.86 -2.82 -14.46
C ALA A 253 13.92 -2.00 -15.77
N ARG A 254 12.78 -1.48 -16.25
CA ARG A 254 12.73 -0.57 -17.42
C ARG A 254 13.34 0.79 -17.11
N THR A 255 13.06 1.34 -15.94
CA THR A 255 13.61 2.65 -15.52
C THR A 255 15.11 2.58 -15.31
N ALA A 256 15.63 1.47 -14.74
CA ALA A 256 17.07 1.27 -14.54
C ALA A 256 17.85 1.16 -15.86
N LYS A 257 17.26 0.57 -16.94
CA LYS A 257 17.89 0.47 -18.27
C LYS A 257 17.89 1.80 -19.03
N ALA A 258 17.05 2.75 -18.67
CA ALA A 258 16.93 4.04 -19.35
C ALA A 258 17.83 5.14 -18.73
N ARG A 259 18.55 4.82 -17.67
CA ARG A 259 19.62 5.65 -17.06
C ARG A 259 20.99 5.23 -17.58
#